data_d0cd67ea2fc3c654adb2bfc80f8b389a
#
_entry.id   d0cd67ea2fc3c654adb2bfc80f8b389a
#
_cell.length_a   1.000
_cell.length_b   1.000
_cell.length_c   1.000
_cell.angle_alpha   90.00
_cell.angle_beta   90.00
_cell.angle_gamma   90.00
#
_symmetry.space_group_name_H-M   'P 1'
#
loop_
_entity.id
_entity.type
_entity.pdbx_description
1 polymer ?
#
loop_
_entity_poly.entity_id
_entity_poly.type
_entity_poly.pdbx_seq_one_letter_code
_entity_poly.pdbx_strand_id
1 'polypeptide(L)'
;MNQKVNPFIVIAGAVFFILMLVGSQVAVTINPGERAIIFRKFTSGLDKEQIFQPGFHLIAPWNNIYVYEVKEQKVEESMDILDKNGLSMAIDITVRYNPTYEKIGYLHEEFGRSYVDRLVIPEVRSAVRKVMGRYEAEEIYSTKRNEVEETIINETKTILAENNVIMKALLIRSIRLPEKIRQAIDDKLKQEQEASAYRYRLDKEESEAERKRIA
;
A
#
# COMPACT_ATOMS: atom_id res chain seq x y z
N MET A 1 -49.37 -48.61 -19.68
CA MET A 1 -49.68 -47.26 -20.21
C MET A 1 -48.38 -46.53 -20.47
N ASN A 2 -47.86 -46.58 -21.71
CA ASN A 2 -46.69 -45.82 -22.12
C ASN A 2 -47.15 -44.42 -22.54
N GLN A 3 -47.12 -43.45 -21.63
CA GLN A 3 -47.27 -42.06 -22.03
C GLN A 3 -46.06 -41.65 -22.88
N LYS A 4 -46.28 -41.50 -24.18
CA LYS A 4 -45.31 -40.91 -25.10
C LYS A 4 -45.13 -39.43 -24.70
N VAL A 5 -44.06 -39.15 -23.99
CA VAL A 5 -43.73 -37.75 -23.66
C VAL A 5 -43.56 -36.98 -24.97
N ASN A 6 -44.31 -35.92 -25.12
CA ASN A 6 -44.29 -35.10 -26.33
C ASN A 6 -42.86 -34.53 -26.51
N PRO A 7 -42.15 -34.88 -27.64
CA PRO A 7 -40.77 -34.44 -27.82
C PRO A 7 -40.59 -32.92 -27.78
N PHE A 8 -41.63 -32.16 -28.11
CA PHE A 8 -41.66 -30.71 -28.02
C PHE A 8 -41.54 -30.19 -26.57
N ILE A 9 -42.18 -30.89 -25.60
CA ILE A 9 -42.06 -30.53 -24.18
C ILE A 9 -40.67 -30.81 -23.65
N VAL A 10 -40.03 -31.92 -24.09
CA VAL A 10 -38.67 -32.26 -23.69
C VAL A 10 -37.67 -31.25 -24.23
N ILE A 11 -37.82 -30.87 -25.49
CA ILE A 11 -36.99 -29.84 -26.13
C ILE A 11 -37.17 -28.47 -25.46
N ALA A 12 -38.40 -28.05 -25.21
CA ALA A 12 -38.70 -26.81 -24.53
C ALA A 12 -38.13 -26.77 -23.10
N GLY A 13 -38.22 -27.89 -22.35
CA GLY A 13 -37.62 -28.05 -21.03
C GLY A 13 -36.09 -27.96 -21.04
N ALA A 14 -35.48 -28.62 -22.04
CA ALA A 14 -34.02 -28.57 -22.21
C ALA A 14 -33.53 -27.15 -22.57
N VAL A 15 -34.20 -26.47 -23.46
CA VAL A 15 -33.91 -25.07 -23.84
C VAL A 15 -34.08 -24.13 -22.63
N PHE A 16 -35.18 -24.29 -21.86
CA PHE A 16 -35.38 -23.52 -20.64
C PHE A 16 -34.28 -23.76 -19.58
N PHE A 17 -33.88 -25.03 -19.41
CA PHE A 17 -32.80 -25.39 -18.50
C PHE A 17 -31.45 -24.80 -18.92
N ILE A 18 -31.14 -24.85 -20.22
CA ILE A 18 -29.93 -24.22 -20.78
C ILE A 18 -29.98 -22.71 -20.58
N LEU A 19 -31.10 -22.05 -20.85
CA LEU A 19 -31.29 -20.62 -20.61
C LEU A 19 -31.10 -20.25 -19.14
N MET A 20 -31.60 -21.10 -18.22
CA MET A 20 -31.44 -20.90 -16.79
C MET A 20 -29.97 -21.05 -16.34
N LEU A 21 -29.24 -22.04 -16.86
CA LEU A 21 -27.83 -22.24 -16.59
C LEU A 21 -26.95 -21.08 -17.14
N VAL A 22 -27.24 -20.64 -18.35
CA VAL A 22 -26.54 -19.50 -18.96
C VAL A 22 -26.90 -18.20 -18.26
N GLY A 23 -28.16 -18.01 -17.87
CA GLY A 23 -28.65 -16.81 -17.19
C GLY A 23 -27.98 -16.54 -15.84
N SER A 24 -27.62 -17.58 -15.10
CA SER A 24 -26.94 -17.42 -13.80
C SER A 24 -25.49 -16.91 -13.89
N GLN A 25 -24.83 -17.07 -15.05
CA GLN A 25 -23.48 -16.60 -15.30
C GLN A 25 -23.42 -15.20 -15.95
N VAL A 26 -24.55 -14.65 -16.34
CA VAL A 26 -24.67 -13.36 -17.04
C VAL A 26 -24.79 -12.19 -16.07
N ALA A 27 -25.27 -12.45 -14.85
CA ALA A 27 -25.54 -11.43 -13.84
C ALA A 27 -24.36 -11.27 -12.87
N VAL A 28 -23.78 -10.08 -12.82
CA VAL A 28 -22.71 -9.73 -11.88
C VAL A 28 -23.12 -8.50 -11.09
N THR A 29 -22.97 -8.58 -9.77
CA THR A 29 -23.16 -7.44 -8.87
C THR A 29 -21.83 -6.94 -8.36
N ILE A 30 -21.56 -5.66 -8.53
CA ILE A 30 -20.36 -4.99 -8.04
C ILE A 30 -20.77 -4.18 -6.80
N ASN A 31 -20.08 -4.42 -5.68
CA ASN A 31 -20.42 -3.79 -4.41
C ASN A 31 -19.93 -2.33 -4.32
N PRO A 32 -20.48 -1.52 -3.41
CA PRO A 32 -19.95 -0.20 -3.11
C PRO A 32 -18.50 -0.26 -2.63
N GLY A 33 -17.61 0.52 -3.28
CA GLY A 33 -16.17 0.51 -3.01
C GLY A 33 -15.39 -0.50 -3.85
N GLU A 34 -16.07 -1.16 -4.79
CA GLU A 34 -15.45 -1.99 -5.81
C GLU A 34 -15.62 -1.34 -7.19
N ARG A 35 -14.75 -1.71 -8.11
CA ARG A 35 -14.82 -1.42 -9.54
C ARG A 35 -14.43 -2.67 -10.29
N ALA A 36 -14.93 -2.80 -11.52
CA ALA A 36 -14.59 -3.96 -12.32
C ALA A 36 -14.19 -3.56 -13.74
N ILE A 37 -13.39 -4.40 -14.34
CA ILE A 37 -12.99 -4.35 -15.74
C ILE A 37 -13.35 -5.66 -16.43
N ILE A 38 -13.52 -5.61 -17.74
CA ILE A 38 -13.93 -6.77 -18.53
C ILE A 38 -12.84 -7.21 -19.50
N PHE A 39 -12.64 -8.51 -19.59
CA PHE A 39 -11.86 -9.14 -20.64
C PHE A 39 -12.80 -9.86 -21.61
N ARG A 40 -12.87 -9.37 -22.84
CA ARG A 40 -13.73 -9.89 -23.91
C ARG A 40 -12.98 -10.91 -24.76
N LYS A 41 -13.24 -12.20 -24.51
CA LYS A 41 -12.51 -13.32 -25.14
C LYS A 41 -12.58 -13.33 -26.66
N PHE A 42 -13.69 -12.91 -27.25
CA PHE A 42 -13.94 -13.04 -28.68
C PHE A 42 -13.86 -11.73 -29.47
N THR A 43 -13.51 -10.61 -28.80
CA THR A 43 -13.46 -9.31 -29.47
C THR A 43 -12.17 -8.54 -29.14
N SER A 44 -12.26 -7.54 -28.27
CA SER A 44 -11.22 -6.56 -27.99
C SER A 44 -10.22 -6.95 -26.90
N GLY A 45 -10.36 -8.14 -26.28
CA GLY A 45 -9.53 -8.50 -25.15
C GLY A 45 -9.83 -7.69 -23.89
N LEU A 46 -8.80 -7.22 -23.21
CA LEU A 46 -8.95 -6.37 -22.03
C LEU A 46 -9.39 -4.96 -22.42
N ASP A 47 -10.54 -4.54 -21.90
CA ASP A 47 -11.02 -3.16 -22.04
C ASP A 47 -10.52 -2.33 -20.87
N LYS A 48 -9.52 -1.49 -21.11
CA LYS A 48 -8.84 -0.70 -20.07
C LYS A 48 -9.62 0.56 -19.68
N GLU A 49 -10.45 1.06 -20.60
CA GLU A 49 -11.20 2.30 -20.40
C GLU A 49 -12.60 2.06 -19.82
N GLN A 50 -13.21 0.91 -20.10
CA GLN A 50 -14.53 0.58 -19.60
C GLN A 50 -14.46 0.06 -18.16
N ILE A 51 -14.78 0.93 -17.21
CA ILE A 51 -14.80 0.63 -15.79
C ILE A 51 -16.24 0.54 -15.32
N PHE A 52 -16.62 -0.64 -14.82
CA PHE A 52 -17.93 -0.89 -14.27
C PHE A 52 -18.05 -0.30 -12.88
N GLN A 53 -19.11 0.51 -12.70
CA GLN A 53 -19.47 1.12 -11.41
C GLN A 53 -20.20 0.10 -10.51
N PRO A 54 -20.34 0.38 -9.20
CA PRO A 54 -21.19 -0.43 -8.32
C PRO A 54 -22.60 -0.54 -8.84
N GLY A 55 -23.17 -1.74 -8.76
CA GLY A 55 -24.52 -2.03 -9.23
C GLY A 55 -24.60 -3.39 -9.90
N PHE A 56 -25.78 -3.61 -10.50
CA PHE A 56 -26.07 -4.83 -11.23
C PHE A 56 -25.72 -4.68 -12.71
N HIS A 57 -24.97 -5.63 -13.26
CA HIS A 57 -24.51 -5.65 -14.64
C HIS A 57 -24.81 -6.99 -15.29
N LEU A 58 -25.25 -6.95 -16.55
CA LEU A 58 -25.39 -8.12 -17.40
C LEU A 58 -24.17 -8.24 -18.29
N ILE A 59 -23.48 -9.37 -18.19
CA ILE A 59 -22.22 -9.62 -18.91
C ILE A 59 -22.33 -10.96 -19.63
N ALA A 60 -21.89 -11.01 -20.88
CA ALA A 60 -21.93 -12.25 -21.66
C ALA A 60 -21.12 -13.36 -20.94
N PRO A 61 -21.62 -14.60 -20.86
CA PRO A 61 -21.06 -15.66 -20.02
C PRO A 61 -19.65 -16.13 -20.44
N TRP A 62 -19.22 -15.80 -21.65
CA TRP A 62 -17.89 -16.07 -22.14
C TRP A 62 -16.84 -15.01 -21.79
N ASN A 63 -17.25 -13.84 -21.28
CA ASN A 63 -16.34 -12.78 -20.88
C ASN A 63 -15.91 -12.97 -19.42
N ASN A 64 -14.69 -12.56 -19.11
CA ASN A 64 -14.21 -12.54 -17.74
C ASN A 64 -14.34 -11.13 -17.16
N ILE A 65 -14.80 -11.04 -15.93
CA ILE A 65 -14.82 -9.79 -15.17
C ILE A 65 -13.79 -9.89 -14.02
N TYR A 66 -13.04 -8.82 -13.81
CA TYR A 66 -12.09 -8.70 -12.73
C TYR A 66 -12.52 -7.57 -11.82
N VAL A 67 -12.87 -7.92 -10.58
CA VAL A 67 -13.32 -6.98 -9.56
C VAL A 67 -12.12 -6.56 -8.72
N TYR A 68 -12.01 -5.26 -8.46
CA TYR A 68 -10.98 -4.62 -7.65
C TYR A 68 -11.62 -3.83 -6.51
N GLU A 69 -11.13 -4.03 -5.30
CA GLU A 69 -11.43 -3.12 -4.20
C GLU A 69 -10.66 -1.82 -4.40
N VAL A 70 -11.39 -0.70 -4.48
CA VAL A 70 -10.82 0.64 -4.67
C VAL A 70 -10.87 1.50 -3.41
N LYS A 71 -11.36 0.92 -2.31
CA LYS A 71 -11.24 1.50 -0.97
C LYS A 71 -9.78 1.57 -0.55
N GLU A 72 -9.53 2.34 0.48
CA GLU A 72 -8.24 2.36 1.13
C GLU A 72 -7.94 1.00 1.78
N GLN A 73 -6.77 0.47 1.43
CA GLN A 73 -6.23 -0.79 1.93
C GLN A 73 -4.94 -0.52 2.69
N LYS A 74 -4.51 -1.48 3.49
CA LYS A 74 -3.21 -1.42 4.16
C LYS A 74 -2.41 -2.69 3.91
N VAL A 75 -1.09 -2.52 3.84
CA VAL A 75 -0.13 -3.61 3.89
C VAL A 75 0.88 -3.32 4.99
N GLU A 76 1.24 -4.36 5.71
CA GLU A 76 2.23 -4.30 6.79
C GLU A 76 3.44 -5.12 6.37
N GLU A 77 4.61 -4.49 6.44
CA GLU A 77 5.88 -5.11 6.04
C GLU A 77 6.90 -5.03 7.17
N SER A 78 7.60 -6.14 7.38
CA SER A 78 8.78 -6.24 8.23
C SER A 78 9.97 -6.63 7.38
N MET A 79 11.06 -5.90 7.47
CA MET A 79 12.25 -6.17 6.68
C MET A 79 13.53 -5.81 7.43
N ASP A 80 14.60 -6.51 7.08
CA ASP A 80 15.95 -6.14 7.49
C ASP A 80 16.54 -5.18 6.47
N ILE A 81 17.15 -4.13 6.97
CA ILE A 81 17.81 -3.08 6.20
C ILE A 81 19.21 -2.83 6.74
N LEU A 82 20.04 -2.23 5.92
CA LEU A 82 21.36 -1.77 6.33
C LEU A 82 21.36 -0.24 6.37
N ASP A 83 21.99 0.32 7.40
CA ASP A 83 22.30 1.74 7.44
C ASP A 83 23.47 2.09 6.52
N LYS A 84 23.86 3.37 6.49
CA LYS A 84 25.00 3.89 5.72
C LYS A 84 26.32 3.20 6.07
N ASN A 85 26.46 2.72 7.30
CA ASN A 85 27.69 2.08 7.81
C ASN A 85 27.65 0.55 7.72
N GLY A 86 26.57 -0.03 7.13
CA GLY A 86 26.39 -1.47 7.00
C GLY A 86 25.84 -2.15 8.25
N LEU A 87 25.35 -1.39 9.24
CA LEU A 87 24.69 -1.95 10.40
C LEU A 87 23.30 -2.48 10.03
N SER A 88 23.06 -3.76 10.34
CA SER A 88 21.73 -4.36 10.13
C SER A 88 20.75 -3.95 11.23
N MET A 89 19.55 -3.53 10.82
CA MET A 89 18.43 -3.22 11.68
C MET A 89 17.14 -3.75 11.08
N ALA A 90 16.16 -4.10 11.92
CA ALA A 90 14.84 -4.49 11.45
C ALA A 90 13.87 -3.30 11.55
N ILE A 91 13.06 -3.12 10.52
CA ILE A 91 12.04 -2.07 10.44
C ILE A 91 10.67 -2.68 10.17
N ASP A 92 9.66 -2.18 10.87
CA ASP A 92 8.26 -2.49 10.63
C ASP A 92 7.55 -1.24 10.10
N ILE A 93 6.92 -1.37 8.95
CA ILE A 93 6.19 -0.30 8.29
C ILE A 93 4.75 -0.70 7.99
N THR A 94 3.89 0.28 7.91
CA THR A 94 2.53 0.14 7.39
C THR A 94 2.33 1.13 6.26
N VAL A 95 1.88 0.65 5.12
CA VAL A 95 1.54 1.49 3.97
C VAL A 95 0.04 1.44 3.73
N ARG A 96 -0.58 2.61 3.60
CA ARG A 96 -1.99 2.78 3.25
C ARG A 96 -2.08 3.27 1.82
N TYR A 97 -2.87 2.60 1.02
CA TYR A 97 -2.95 2.87 -0.42
C TYR A 97 -4.33 2.50 -0.96
N ASN A 98 -4.63 2.97 -2.16
CA ASN A 98 -5.73 2.48 -2.96
C ASN A 98 -5.36 2.57 -4.46
N PRO A 99 -5.87 1.67 -5.31
CA PRO A 99 -5.70 1.82 -6.75
C PRO A 99 -6.49 3.02 -7.26
N THR A 100 -6.00 3.66 -8.32
CA THR A 100 -6.74 4.72 -9.02
C THR A 100 -7.90 4.07 -9.76
N TYR A 101 -9.12 4.32 -9.30
CA TYR A 101 -10.31 3.61 -9.77
C TYR A 101 -10.59 3.79 -11.28
N GLU A 102 -10.19 4.92 -11.85
CA GLU A 102 -10.32 5.20 -13.30
C GLU A 102 -9.25 4.50 -14.15
N LYS A 103 -8.20 3.98 -13.52
CA LYS A 103 -7.02 3.39 -14.18
C LYS A 103 -6.76 1.93 -13.81
N ILE A 104 -7.73 1.26 -13.18
CA ILE A 104 -7.59 -0.16 -12.81
C ILE A 104 -7.35 -1.09 -14.02
N GLY A 105 -7.82 -0.71 -15.21
CA GLY A 105 -7.57 -1.46 -16.45
C GLY A 105 -6.09 -1.49 -16.82
N TYR A 106 -5.39 -0.37 -16.68
CA TYR A 106 -3.95 -0.27 -16.91
C TYR A 106 -3.15 -1.03 -15.83
N LEU A 107 -3.55 -0.86 -14.57
CA LEU A 107 -2.95 -1.58 -13.45
C LEU A 107 -3.10 -3.11 -13.61
N HIS A 108 -4.26 -3.57 -14.12
CA HIS A 108 -4.49 -4.98 -14.37
C HIS A 108 -3.62 -5.52 -15.52
N GLU A 109 -3.47 -4.76 -16.59
CA GLU A 109 -2.67 -5.16 -17.74
C GLU A 109 -1.22 -5.42 -17.33
N GLU A 110 -0.66 -4.57 -16.48
CA GLU A 110 0.76 -4.59 -16.12
C GLU A 110 1.05 -5.56 -14.96
N PHE A 111 0.25 -5.53 -13.91
CA PHE A 111 0.52 -6.28 -12.67
C PHE A 111 -0.51 -7.37 -12.36
N GLY A 112 -1.68 -7.34 -13.02
CA GLY A 112 -2.77 -8.26 -12.75
C GLY A 112 -3.42 -8.04 -11.38
N ARG A 113 -4.11 -9.07 -10.88
CA ARG A 113 -4.80 -9.00 -9.58
C ARG A 113 -3.85 -8.94 -8.38
N SER A 114 -2.63 -9.44 -8.56
CA SER A 114 -1.59 -9.48 -7.52
C SER A 114 -0.70 -8.23 -7.54
N TYR A 115 -1.24 -7.07 -7.93
CA TYR A 115 -0.49 -5.82 -8.01
C TYR A 115 0.14 -5.41 -6.66
N VAL A 116 -0.43 -5.83 -5.55
CA VAL A 116 0.13 -5.56 -4.21
C VAL A 116 1.48 -6.25 -4.07
N ASP A 117 1.55 -7.55 -4.38
CA ASP A 117 2.77 -8.36 -4.25
C ASP A 117 3.80 -8.05 -5.35
N ARG A 118 3.33 -7.61 -6.53
CA ARG A 118 4.19 -7.39 -7.69
C ARG A 118 4.68 -5.95 -7.84
N LEU A 119 3.94 -5.00 -7.29
CA LEU A 119 4.26 -3.57 -7.39
C LEU A 119 4.41 -2.95 -6.00
N VAL A 120 3.33 -2.91 -5.19
CA VAL A 120 3.31 -2.09 -3.96
C VAL A 120 4.41 -2.52 -2.98
N ILE A 121 4.48 -3.81 -2.64
CA ILE A 121 5.46 -4.32 -1.68
C ILE A 121 6.89 -4.16 -2.18
N PRO A 122 7.26 -4.57 -3.41
CA PRO A 122 8.62 -4.39 -3.91
C PRO A 122 9.08 -2.94 -3.97
N GLU A 123 8.22 -2.01 -4.43
CA GLU A 123 8.58 -0.59 -4.53
C GLU A 123 8.76 0.04 -3.15
N VAL A 124 7.88 -0.27 -2.21
CA VAL A 124 8.02 0.16 -0.81
C VAL A 124 9.33 -0.34 -0.21
N ARG A 125 9.64 -1.63 -0.37
CA ARG A 125 10.90 -2.23 0.11
C ARG A 125 12.13 -1.57 -0.53
N SER A 126 12.07 -1.30 -1.83
CA SER A 126 13.14 -0.65 -2.57
C SER A 126 13.38 0.77 -2.06
N ALA A 127 12.33 1.58 -1.93
CA ALA A 127 12.41 2.95 -1.42
C ALA A 127 12.96 2.99 0.02
N VAL A 128 12.46 2.13 0.91
CA VAL A 128 12.93 2.04 2.30
C VAL A 128 14.42 1.71 2.35
N ARG A 129 14.87 0.67 1.65
CA ARG A 129 16.29 0.30 1.62
C ARG A 129 17.19 1.40 1.06
N LYS A 130 16.74 2.02 -0.02
CA LYS A 130 17.49 3.10 -0.70
C LYS A 130 17.64 4.33 0.19
N VAL A 131 16.58 4.73 0.87
CA VAL A 131 16.59 5.92 1.75
C VAL A 131 17.37 5.61 3.02
N MET A 132 17.05 4.52 3.72
CA MET A 132 17.72 4.15 4.97
C MET A 132 19.22 3.97 4.82
N GLY A 133 19.68 3.43 3.68
CA GLY A 133 21.12 3.28 3.38
C GLY A 133 21.89 4.60 3.19
N ARG A 134 21.22 5.76 3.25
CA ARG A 134 21.87 7.09 3.19
C ARG A 134 22.13 7.69 4.57
N TYR A 135 21.48 7.16 5.61
CA TYR A 135 21.52 7.68 6.97
C TYR A 135 22.20 6.71 7.92
N GLU A 136 22.73 7.23 9.00
CA GLU A 136 23.29 6.44 10.08
C GLU A 136 22.17 5.95 11.02
N ALA A 137 22.39 4.83 11.70
CA ALA A 137 21.41 4.24 12.60
C ALA A 137 20.91 5.23 13.67
N GLU A 138 21.82 6.05 14.22
CA GLU A 138 21.52 7.09 15.20
C GLU A 138 20.57 8.16 14.61
N GLU A 139 20.81 8.60 13.37
CA GLU A 139 19.98 9.59 12.68
C GLU A 139 18.59 9.05 12.43
N ILE A 140 18.49 7.79 11.99
CA ILE A 140 17.22 7.09 11.73
C ILE A 140 16.44 6.88 13.02
N TYR A 141 17.14 6.53 14.11
CA TYR A 141 16.51 6.21 15.39
C TYR A 141 16.03 7.46 16.13
N SER A 142 16.70 8.61 16.00
CA SER A 142 16.42 9.79 16.80
C SER A 142 16.33 11.10 16.02
N THR A 143 17.45 11.61 15.52
CA THR A 143 17.59 13.03 15.13
C THR A 143 16.90 13.39 13.81
N LYS A 144 16.90 12.46 12.83
CA LYS A 144 16.37 12.69 11.48
C LYS A 144 15.20 11.77 11.11
N ARG A 145 14.56 11.15 12.11
CA ARG A 145 13.48 10.19 11.87
C ARG A 145 12.38 10.75 10.96
N ASN A 146 11.94 11.97 11.19
CA ASN A 146 10.90 12.60 10.40
C ASN A 146 11.36 12.88 8.96
N GLU A 147 12.60 13.36 8.78
CA GLU A 147 13.19 13.59 7.45
C GLU A 147 13.29 12.30 6.64
N VAL A 148 13.72 11.21 7.28
CA VAL A 148 13.80 9.88 6.68
C VAL A 148 12.42 9.40 6.26
N GLU A 149 11.42 9.52 7.13
CA GLU A 149 10.05 9.13 6.85
C GLU A 149 9.46 9.92 5.67
N GLU A 150 9.62 11.24 5.66
CA GLU A 150 9.17 12.10 4.55
C GLU A 150 9.87 11.74 3.23
N THR A 151 11.17 11.45 3.27
CA THR A 151 11.92 11.06 2.07
C THR A 151 11.42 9.73 1.51
N ILE A 152 11.16 8.73 2.38
CA ILE A 152 10.58 7.45 1.96
C ILE A 152 9.18 7.67 1.37
N ILE A 153 8.35 8.48 2.01
CA ILE A 153 7.00 8.83 1.53
C ILE A 153 7.07 9.40 0.12
N ASN A 154 7.93 10.39 -0.09
CA ASN A 154 8.02 11.10 -1.37
C ASN A 154 8.52 10.17 -2.49
N GLU A 155 9.58 9.38 -2.26
CA GLU A 155 10.09 8.42 -3.25
C GLU A 155 9.02 7.35 -3.57
N THR A 156 8.39 6.76 -2.56
CA THR A 156 7.38 5.72 -2.76
C THR A 156 6.13 6.25 -3.46
N LYS A 157 5.64 7.43 -3.05
CA LYS A 157 4.44 8.06 -3.61
C LYS A 157 4.58 8.33 -5.10
N THR A 158 5.73 8.79 -5.55
CA THR A 158 6.00 9.06 -6.96
C THR A 158 5.91 7.80 -7.79
N ILE A 159 6.64 6.75 -7.40
CA ILE A 159 6.69 5.48 -8.14
C ILE A 159 5.31 4.80 -8.19
N LEU A 160 4.59 4.77 -7.07
CA LEU A 160 3.26 4.16 -7.02
C LEU A 160 2.24 4.95 -7.86
N ALA A 161 2.33 6.29 -7.88
CA ALA A 161 1.44 7.14 -8.69
C ALA A 161 1.66 6.91 -10.20
N GLU A 162 2.89 6.75 -10.66
CA GLU A 162 3.23 6.41 -12.04
C GLU A 162 2.57 5.09 -12.48
N ASN A 163 2.38 4.17 -11.54
CA ASN A 163 1.76 2.87 -11.74
C ASN A 163 0.28 2.80 -11.33
N ASN A 164 -0.40 3.94 -11.28
CA ASN A 164 -1.83 4.04 -11.00
C ASN A 164 -2.26 3.55 -9.59
N VAL A 165 -1.36 3.64 -8.61
CA VAL A 165 -1.65 3.38 -7.20
C VAL A 165 -1.41 4.66 -6.40
N ILE A 166 -2.41 5.07 -5.62
CA ILE A 166 -2.35 6.25 -4.76
C ILE A 166 -1.91 5.83 -3.37
N MET A 167 -0.72 6.23 -2.96
CA MET A 167 -0.28 6.08 -1.57
C MET A 167 -0.90 7.18 -0.70
N LYS A 168 -1.57 6.79 0.37
CA LYS A 168 -2.22 7.71 1.33
C LYS A 168 -1.30 8.06 2.50
N ALA A 169 -0.62 7.05 3.03
CA ALA A 169 0.31 7.22 4.13
C ALA A 169 1.33 6.07 4.16
N LEU A 170 2.49 6.35 4.70
CA LEU A 170 3.47 5.37 5.11
C LEU A 170 3.84 5.70 6.57
N LEU A 171 3.87 4.70 7.42
CA LEU A 171 4.09 4.83 8.86
C LEU A 171 5.22 3.88 9.26
N ILE A 172 6.27 4.39 9.85
CA ILE A 172 7.29 3.58 10.50
C ILE A 172 6.80 3.22 11.90
N ARG A 173 6.40 1.95 12.09
CA ARG A 173 5.87 1.48 13.38
C ARG A 173 6.97 1.25 14.40
N SER A 174 8.03 0.57 14.00
CA SER A 174 9.18 0.30 14.87
C SER A 174 10.48 0.22 14.09
N ILE A 175 11.55 0.55 14.79
CA ILE A 175 12.93 0.35 14.33
C ILE A 175 13.63 -0.42 15.44
N ARG A 176 14.11 -1.61 15.11
CA ARG A 176 14.81 -2.49 16.07
C ARG A 176 16.29 -2.55 15.72
N LEU A 177 17.09 -2.04 16.62
CA LEU A 177 18.55 -2.10 16.56
C LEU A 177 19.07 -3.29 17.38
N PRO A 178 20.27 -3.82 17.06
CA PRO A 178 20.96 -4.72 17.98
C PRO A 178 21.13 -4.06 19.36
N GLU A 179 20.88 -4.82 20.43
CA GLU A 179 20.78 -4.28 21.80
C GLU A 179 21.98 -3.44 22.23
N LYS A 180 23.20 -3.90 21.92
CA LYS A 180 24.44 -3.16 22.26
C LYS A 180 24.52 -1.79 21.56
N ILE A 181 24.06 -1.71 20.32
CA ILE A 181 24.07 -0.46 19.54
C ILE A 181 22.99 0.47 20.09
N ARG A 182 21.81 -0.05 20.38
CA ARG A 182 20.72 0.73 20.97
C ARG A 182 21.18 1.37 22.28
N GLN A 183 21.78 0.59 23.18
CA GLN A 183 22.28 1.10 24.45
C GLN A 183 23.36 2.19 24.25
N ALA A 184 24.30 2.00 23.34
CA ALA A 184 25.33 3.00 23.05
C ALA A 184 24.73 4.32 22.53
N ILE A 185 23.68 4.25 21.67
CA ILE A 185 22.96 5.43 21.17
C ILE A 185 22.20 6.11 22.30
N ASP A 186 21.46 5.35 23.12
CA ASP A 186 20.69 5.87 24.24
C ASP A 186 21.61 6.57 25.27
N ASP A 187 22.77 5.99 25.60
CA ASP A 187 23.76 6.58 26.52
C ASP A 187 24.34 7.88 25.95
N LYS A 188 24.66 7.90 24.64
CA LYS A 188 25.16 9.12 23.95
C LYS A 188 24.13 10.22 23.97
N LEU A 189 22.89 9.92 23.60
CA LEU A 189 21.78 10.90 23.60
C LEU A 189 21.52 11.46 25.01
N LYS A 190 21.62 10.62 26.03
CA LYS A 190 21.50 11.06 27.43
C LYS A 190 22.59 12.04 27.81
N GLN A 191 23.85 11.75 27.46
CA GLN A 191 24.98 12.64 27.72
C GLN A 191 24.84 13.98 26.99
N GLU A 192 24.39 13.97 25.74
CA GLU A 192 24.13 15.19 24.98
C GLU A 192 23.03 16.04 25.58
N GLN A 193 21.93 15.41 26.05
CA GLN A 193 20.84 16.10 26.75
C GLN A 193 21.33 16.70 28.10
N GLU A 194 22.12 15.97 28.88
CA GLU A 194 22.70 16.47 30.12
C GLU A 194 23.64 17.65 29.87
N ALA A 195 24.50 17.58 28.85
CA ALA A 195 25.37 18.67 28.46
C ALA A 195 24.59 19.92 27.99
N SER A 196 23.52 19.73 27.22
CA SER A 196 22.64 20.80 26.76
C SER A 196 21.88 21.45 27.93
N ALA A 197 21.39 20.66 28.87
CA ALA A 197 20.76 21.17 30.09
C ALA A 197 21.72 21.96 30.99
N TYR A 198 22.99 21.53 31.04
CA TYR A 198 24.02 22.25 31.78
C TYR A 198 24.36 23.59 31.14
N ARG A 199 24.52 23.63 29.81
CA ARG A 199 24.75 24.89 29.07
C ARG A 199 23.57 25.89 29.30
N TYR A 200 22.34 25.41 29.21
CA TYR A 200 21.16 26.27 29.44
C TYR A 200 21.15 26.84 30.88
N ARG A 201 21.60 26.05 31.88
CA ARG A 201 21.71 26.57 33.26
C ARG A 201 22.77 27.66 33.39
N LEU A 202 23.95 27.47 32.76
CA LEU A 202 25.02 28.47 32.75
C LEU A 202 24.53 29.76 32.08
N ASP A 203 23.94 29.68 30.91
CA ASP A 203 23.41 30.87 30.17
C ASP A 203 22.36 31.62 31.02
N LYS A 204 21.54 30.90 31.75
CA LYS A 204 20.56 31.47 32.67
C LYS A 204 21.22 32.19 33.86
N GLU A 205 22.21 31.57 34.50
CA GLU A 205 22.95 32.17 35.62
C GLU A 205 23.74 33.41 35.17
N GLU A 206 24.36 33.35 33.98
CA GLU A 206 25.04 34.54 33.40
C GLU A 206 24.06 35.67 33.14
N SER A 207 22.91 35.38 32.55
CA SER A 207 21.86 36.37 32.29
C SER A 207 21.31 36.97 33.59
N GLU A 208 21.14 36.19 34.66
CA GLU A 208 20.72 36.67 35.97
C GLU A 208 21.79 37.54 36.66
N ALA A 209 23.07 37.13 36.53
CA ALA A 209 24.18 37.92 37.06
C ALA A 209 24.32 39.27 36.35
N GLU A 210 24.13 39.30 35.04
CA GLU A 210 24.18 40.53 34.25
C GLU A 210 23.01 41.47 34.59
N ARG A 211 21.80 40.96 34.76
CA ARG A 211 20.64 41.76 35.24
C ARG A 211 20.89 42.36 36.62
N LYS A 212 21.54 41.62 37.54
CA LYS A 212 21.89 42.15 38.88
C LYS A 212 23.01 43.19 38.87
N ARG A 213 23.83 43.23 37.80
CA ARG A 213 24.86 44.27 37.63
C ARG A 213 24.32 45.58 37.08
N ILE A 214 23.21 45.53 36.36
CA ILE A 214 22.60 46.68 35.68
C ILE A 214 21.50 47.32 36.56
N ALA A 215 21.01 46.59 37.56
CA ALA A 215 20.04 47.10 38.55
C ALA A 215 20.74 47.74 39.77
#